data_888dadba0bfec28047644c18aadeed0f
#
_entry.id   888dadba0bfec28047644c18aadeed0f
#
_cell.length_a   1.000
_cell.length_b   1.000
_cell.length_c   1.000
_cell.angle_alpha   90.00
_cell.angle_beta   90.00
_cell.angle_gamma   90.00
#
_symmetry.space_group_name_H-M   'P 1'
#
loop_
_entity.id
_entity.type
_entity.pdbx_description
1 polymer ?
#
loop_
_entity_poly.entity_id
_entity_poly.type
_entity_poly.pdbx_seq_one_letter_code
_entity_poly.pdbx_strand_id
1 'polypeptide(L)'
;MNRFNQLVATALIGLSGAASAASAPHWVASWQASPQPVWGADFLFPSLIPASLHDHTFRQTARISLGGPRLRVRLSNAYGTQPLRIGGASVAPQAGATPHQLRFDGRPEVLIGPGQERLSDPLPLAVQDRQALQVSVFVPESTPLQTFHWDGRQTSWIAPGDQSLARELDRASATTARLFLTGIEVEAPTSARSVVVIGDSITDGATASLDRDQRWTDHLAARLAPQGVAVVSAGISGGRLLRDGMGEAALARFQRDALDQPGVSSVIVLIGINDISWPGTAFARKQARPTLAELQAGYRALAGQAHRRGVRIVGATLPPFAGALPGTPLDDYYQPDKDALRSQLNAWLRTDGPFDAVIDLDAALRDPADPSRMAAAYDSGDHLHPGDAGNRAMAEAVDLDALLGGQGSEPFSHGEGL
;
A
#
# COMPACT_ATOMS: atom_id res chain seq x y z
N MET A 1 -19.55 -8.82 91.67
CA MET A 1 -18.26 -8.43 91.04
C MET A 1 -18.30 -8.88 89.58
N ASN A 2 -18.75 -7.97 88.72
CA ASN A 2 -18.95 -8.23 87.27
C ASN A 2 -17.68 -7.78 86.52
N ARG A 3 -17.09 -8.68 85.75
CA ARG A 3 -16.03 -8.36 84.78
C ARG A 3 -16.66 -8.24 83.42
N PHE A 4 -16.63 -7.04 82.82
CA PHE A 4 -16.98 -6.78 81.49
C PHE A 4 -15.78 -7.17 80.52
N ASN A 5 -16.04 -8.09 79.63
CA ASN A 5 -15.12 -8.36 78.47
C ASN A 5 -15.48 -7.45 77.29
N GLN A 6 -14.58 -6.55 76.96
CA GLN A 6 -14.66 -5.77 75.69
C GLN A 6 -14.04 -6.61 74.59
N LEU A 7 -14.83 -6.97 73.60
CA LEU A 7 -14.37 -7.49 72.29
C LEU A 7 -13.98 -6.30 71.38
N VAL A 8 -12.72 -6.23 71.04
CA VAL A 8 -12.25 -5.32 70.04
C VAL A 8 -12.35 -6.01 68.65
N ALA A 9 -13.28 -5.58 67.82
CA ALA A 9 -13.41 -6.03 66.42
C ALA A 9 -12.47 -5.23 65.52
N THR A 10 -11.40 -5.86 65.06
CA THR A 10 -10.48 -5.28 64.09
C THR A 10 -11.06 -5.45 62.68
N ALA A 11 -11.56 -4.38 62.06
CA ALA A 11 -12.02 -4.37 60.68
C ALA A 11 -10.80 -4.35 59.74
N LEU A 12 -10.54 -5.45 59.04
CA LEU A 12 -9.61 -5.48 57.89
C LEU A 12 -10.30 -4.86 56.67
N ILE A 13 -9.90 -3.65 56.32
CA ILE A 13 -10.26 -3.03 55.04
C ILE A 13 -9.35 -3.64 53.97
N GLY A 14 -9.88 -4.63 53.23
CA GLY A 14 -9.22 -5.16 52.04
C GLY A 14 -9.27 -4.14 50.92
N LEU A 15 -8.11 -3.49 50.62
CA LEU A 15 -7.94 -2.77 49.37
C LEU A 15 -7.92 -3.78 48.21
N SER A 16 -9.06 -3.98 47.57
CA SER A 16 -9.13 -4.65 46.26
C SER A 16 -8.57 -3.69 45.22
N GLY A 17 -7.27 -3.77 44.92
CA GLY A 17 -6.66 -3.14 43.80
C GLY A 17 -7.24 -3.76 42.52
N ALA A 18 -8.16 -3.07 41.85
CA ALA A 18 -8.57 -3.43 40.50
C ALA A 18 -7.34 -3.29 39.59
N ALA A 19 -6.70 -4.41 39.29
CA ALA A 19 -5.72 -4.45 38.19
C ALA A 19 -6.46 -4.06 36.90
N SER A 20 -6.26 -2.85 36.44
CA SER A 20 -6.74 -2.41 35.14
C SER A 20 -6.12 -3.36 34.10
N ALA A 21 -6.92 -4.22 33.49
CA ALA A 21 -6.48 -5.06 32.39
C ALA A 21 -5.98 -4.12 31.30
N ALA A 22 -4.67 -4.12 31.04
CA ALA A 22 -4.11 -3.36 29.93
C ALA A 22 -4.84 -3.81 28.67
N SER A 23 -5.47 -2.86 27.96
CA SER A 23 -6.13 -3.15 26.68
C SER A 23 -5.10 -3.75 25.73
N ALA A 24 -5.54 -4.73 24.91
CA ALA A 24 -4.67 -5.30 23.90
C ALA A 24 -4.12 -4.19 22.98
N PRO A 25 -2.86 -4.29 22.56
CA PRO A 25 -2.26 -3.26 21.72
C PRO A 25 -3.03 -3.14 20.40
N HIS A 26 -3.36 -1.89 20.02
CA HIS A 26 -4.00 -1.58 18.75
C HIS A 26 -2.95 -1.30 17.69
N TRP A 27 -2.96 -2.10 16.62
CA TRP A 27 -2.01 -2.00 15.52
C TRP A 27 -2.67 -1.41 14.29
N VAL A 28 -1.93 -0.53 13.61
CA VAL A 28 -2.36 0.15 12.39
C VAL A 28 -1.30 -0.04 11.31
N ALA A 29 -1.72 -0.39 10.09
CA ALA A 29 -0.84 -0.41 8.94
C ALA A 29 -0.36 1.02 8.66
N SER A 30 0.96 1.22 8.65
CA SER A 30 1.55 2.54 8.47
C SER A 30 2.40 2.67 7.22
N TRP A 31 2.80 1.56 6.63
CA TRP A 31 3.45 1.49 5.32
C TRP A 31 3.19 0.12 4.69
N GLN A 32 3.08 0.10 3.37
CA GLN A 32 2.86 -1.12 2.58
C GLN A 32 3.51 -1.03 1.21
N ALA A 33 3.95 -2.17 0.69
CA ALA A 33 4.21 -2.43 -0.72
C ALA A 33 3.60 -3.79 -1.08
N SER A 34 2.64 -3.80 -1.99
CA SER A 34 1.98 -5.04 -2.42
C SER A 34 2.96 -5.96 -3.13
N PRO A 35 3.05 -7.24 -2.75
CA PRO A 35 3.96 -8.18 -3.40
C PRO A 35 3.49 -8.52 -4.81
N GLN A 36 4.46 -8.72 -5.71
CA GLN A 36 4.29 -9.16 -7.09
C GLN A 36 5.13 -10.42 -7.35
N PRO A 37 4.71 -11.29 -8.27
CA PRO A 37 5.60 -12.32 -8.80
C PRO A 37 6.69 -11.67 -9.67
N VAL A 38 7.92 -12.15 -9.55
CA VAL A 38 9.02 -11.72 -10.44
C VAL A 38 8.77 -12.34 -11.82
N TRP A 39 8.81 -11.51 -12.87
CA TRP A 39 8.67 -11.97 -14.25
C TRP A 39 9.98 -12.41 -14.88
N GLY A 40 9.91 -13.18 -15.95
CA GLY A 40 11.06 -13.68 -16.70
C GLY A 40 11.81 -12.60 -17.51
N ALA A 41 12.97 -12.97 -18.01
CA ALA A 41 13.83 -12.07 -18.81
C ALA A 41 13.24 -11.71 -20.18
N ASP A 42 12.19 -12.41 -20.62
CA ASP A 42 11.44 -12.17 -21.85
C ASP A 42 10.33 -11.10 -21.67
N PHE A 43 10.10 -10.63 -20.43
CA PHE A 43 9.16 -9.55 -20.20
C PHE A 43 9.69 -8.22 -20.70
N LEU A 44 8.78 -7.32 -21.14
CA LEU A 44 9.13 -6.04 -21.77
C LEU A 44 10.00 -5.14 -20.87
N PHE A 45 9.79 -5.19 -19.54
CA PHE A 45 10.55 -4.41 -18.57
C PHE A 45 11.50 -5.30 -17.78
N PRO A 46 12.75 -4.84 -17.53
CA PRO A 46 13.67 -5.56 -16.65
C PRO A 46 13.14 -5.57 -15.21
N SER A 47 13.39 -6.65 -14.48
CA SER A 47 12.99 -6.77 -13.06
C SER A 47 13.79 -5.86 -12.12
N LEU A 48 14.93 -5.32 -12.57
CA LEU A 48 15.86 -4.48 -11.81
C LEU A 48 16.52 -5.18 -10.60
N ILE A 49 16.41 -6.49 -10.51
CA ILE A 49 16.99 -7.31 -9.45
C ILE A 49 17.77 -8.49 -10.05
N PRO A 50 18.76 -9.06 -9.33
CA PRO A 50 19.39 -10.32 -9.73
C PRO A 50 18.40 -11.49 -9.69
N ALA A 51 18.70 -12.58 -10.37
CA ALA A 51 17.84 -13.78 -10.35
C ALA A 51 17.80 -14.46 -8.96
N SER A 52 18.86 -14.32 -8.18
CA SER A 52 18.96 -14.87 -6.83
C SER A 52 19.85 -14.00 -5.94
N LEU A 53 19.67 -14.12 -4.63
CA LEU A 53 20.61 -13.63 -3.62
C LEU A 53 21.28 -14.81 -2.92
N HIS A 54 22.55 -14.64 -2.53
CA HIS A 54 23.33 -15.57 -1.71
C HIS A 54 24.33 -14.78 -0.90
N ASP A 55 24.29 -14.90 0.43
CA ASP A 55 25.15 -14.13 1.33
C ASP A 55 25.10 -12.62 1.03
N HIS A 56 23.89 -12.06 0.99
CA HIS A 56 23.68 -10.65 0.71
C HIS A 56 22.68 -10.03 1.68
N THR A 57 22.93 -8.76 1.99
CA THR A 57 22.00 -7.89 2.69
C THR A 57 21.25 -7.00 1.70
N PHE A 58 19.93 -6.96 1.83
CA PHE A 58 19.06 -6.03 1.12
C PHE A 58 18.56 -4.95 2.07
N ARG A 59 18.84 -3.67 1.77
CA ARG A 59 18.38 -2.52 2.57
C ARG A 59 17.48 -1.64 1.75
N GLN A 60 16.35 -1.25 2.34
CA GLN A 60 15.34 -0.43 1.69
C GLN A 60 14.79 0.65 2.63
N THR A 61 14.42 1.79 2.07
CA THR A 61 13.81 2.90 2.80
C THR A 61 12.29 2.81 2.68
N ALA A 62 11.60 2.97 3.81
CA ALA A 62 10.14 3.03 3.90
C ALA A 62 9.75 4.25 4.72
N ARG A 63 8.97 5.18 4.13
CA ARG A 63 8.37 6.29 4.86
C ARG A 63 7.03 5.85 5.42
N ILE A 64 6.96 5.68 6.74
CA ILE A 64 5.71 5.35 7.41
C ILE A 64 4.75 6.54 7.42
N SER A 65 3.45 6.26 7.51
CA SER A 65 2.39 7.27 7.55
C SER A 65 2.16 7.80 8.96
N LEU A 66 1.89 6.92 9.91
CA LEU A 66 1.77 7.23 11.33
C LEU A 66 2.95 6.66 12.11
N GLY A 67 3.32 7.34 13.20
CA GLY A 67 4.27 6.88 14.19
C GLY A 67 3.62 6.12 15.35
N GLY A 68 4.45 5.72 16.30
CA GLY A 68 4.00 5.02 17.50
C GLY A 68 5.16 4.61 18.40
N PRO A 69 4.89 4.10 19.61
CA PRO A 69 5.91 3.67 20.56
C PRO A 69 6.58 2.35 20.19
N ARG A 70 5.91 1.52 19.40
CA ARG A 70 6.41 0.22 18.92
C ARG A 70 6.01 0.01 17.47
N LEU A 71 6.78 -0.78 16.74
CA LEU A 71 6.48 -1.18 15.37
C LEU A 71 6.68 -2.69 15.16
N ARG A 72 6.10 -3.21 14.08
CA ARG A 72 6.30 -4.58 13.56
C ARG A 72 6.56 -4.51 12.07
N VAL A 73 7.34 -5.45 11.57
CA VAL A 73 7.70 -5.55 10.15
C VAL A 73 7.16 -6.85 9.58
N ARG A 74 6.50 -6.77 8.42
CA ARG A 74 5.98 -7.92 7.69
C ARG A 74 6.92 -8.27 6.55
N LEU A 75 7.41 -9.51 6.54
CA LEU A 75 8.22 -10.09 5.47
C LEU A 75 7.43 -11.17 4.75
N SER A 76 7.54 -11.22 3.42
CA SER A 76 6.73 -12.08 2.56
C SER A 76 7.55 -12.94 1.61
N ASN A 77 7.11 -14.18 1.45
CA ASN A 77 7.53 -15.13 0.43
C ASN A 77 6.32 -15.58 -0.43
N ALA A 78 5.40 -14.61 -0.71
CA ALA A 78 4.07 -14.87 -1.29
C ALA A 78 4.13 -15.66 -2.61
N TYR A 79 5.13 -15.41 -3.43
CA TYR A 79 5.30 -16.08 -4.74
C TYR A 79 6.49 -17.04 -4.77
N GLY A 80 7.17 -17.23 -3.64
CA GLY A 80 8.26 -18.17 -3.52
C GLY A 80 7.80 -19.63 -3.67
N THR A 81 8.57 -20.44 -4.37
CA THR A 81 8.36 -21.88 -4.52
C THR A 81 9.20 -22.72 -3.57
N GLN A 82 10.14 -22.07 -2.87
CA GLN A 82 11.02 -22.65 -1.86
C GLN A 82 10.97 -21.84 -0.57
N PRO A 83 11.30 -22.45 0.58
CA PRO A 83 11.43 -21.70 1.83
C PRO A 83 12.47 -20.58 1.71
N LEU A 84 12.14 -19.39 2.18
CA LEU A 84 13.01 -18.22 2.28
C LEU A 84 13.58 -18.17 3.71
N ARG A 85 14.91 -18.33 3.84
CA ARG A 85 15.60 -18.11 5.11
C ARG A 85 16.07 -16.67 5.20
N ILE A 86 15.65 -15.98 6.25
CA ILE A 86 16.19 -14.68 6.65
C ILE A 86 17.11 -14.92 7.85
N GLY A 87 18.40 -14.67 7.68
CA GLY A 87 19.43 -14.87 8.72
C GLY A 87 19.50 -13.73 9.72
N GLY A 88 19.01 -12.55 9.35
CA GLY A 88 18.95 -11.38 10.20
C GLY A 88 18.11 -10.27 9.56
N ALA A 89 17.44 -9.48 10.37
CA ALA A 89 16.72 -8.30 9.91
C ALA A 89 16.77 -7.20 10.96
N SER A 90 16.68 -5.93 10.53
CA SER A 90 16.72 -4.78 11.42
C SER A 90 15.92 -3.60 10.88
N VAL A 91 15.65 -2.64 11.78
CA VAL A 91 15.10 -1.33 11.45
C VAL A 91 16.03 -0.27 12.03
N ALA A 92 16.44 0.70 11.21
CA ALA A 92 17.07 1.92 11.66
C ALA A 92 16.07 3.09 11.54
N PRO A 93 15.99 3.98 12.57
CA PRO A 93 15.03 5.08 12.59
C PRO A 93 15.30 6.16 11.54
N GLN A 94 16.49 6.15 10.94
CA GLN A 94 16.90 6.98 9.80
C GLN A 94 18.21 6.46 9.22
N ALA A 95 18.62 6.98 8.07
CA ALA A 95 19.90 6.67 7.46
C ALA A 95 21.07 6.97 8.41
N GLY A 96 22.04 6.05 8.50
CA GLY A 96 23.23 6.19 9.36
C GLY A 96 22.99 6.01 10.87
N ALA A 97 21.74 5.85 11.31
CA ALA A 97 21.42 5.54 12.70
C ALA A 97 21.76 4.09 13.05
N THR A 98 21.86 3.79 14.35
CA THR A 98 22.07 2.42 14.82
C THR A 98 20.85 1.56 14.50
N PRO A 99 21.01 0.45 13.75
CA PRO A 99 19.91 -0.46 13.50
C PRO A 99 19.50 -1.24 14.76
N HIS A 100 18.20 -1.47 14.90
CA HIS A 100 17.60 -2.30 15.93
C HIS A 100 17.22 -3.65 15.34
N GLN A 101 17.75 -4.74 15.91
CA GLN A 101 17.50 -6.08 15.43
C GLN A 101 16.03 -6.46 15.60
N LEU A 102 15.42 -6.95 14.52
CA LEU A 102 14.10 -7.58 14.56
C LEU A 102 14.21 -9.02 15.10
N ARG A 103 13.12 -9.48 15.71
CA ARG A 103 12.96 -10.86 16.15
C ARG A 103 11.67 -11.43 15.61
N PHE A 104 11.64 -12.74 15.47
CA PHE A 104 10.49 -13.52 15.04
C PHE A 104 10.34 -14.70 16.00
N ASP A 105 9.31 -14.71 16.80
CA ASP A 105 9.12 -15.67 17.92
C ASP A 105 10.36 -15.72 18.84
N GLY A 106 10.91 -14.54 19.18
CA GLY A 106 12.09 -14.34 20.02
C GLY A 106 13.44 -14.61 19.34
N ARG A 107 13.48 -15.09 18.09
CA ARG A 107 14.69 -15.44 17.34
C ARG A 107 15.09 -14.34 16.36
N PRO A 108 16.39 -14.12 16.10
CA PRO A 108 16.85 -13.13 15.13
C PRO A 108 16.67 -13.58 13.67
N GLU A 109 16.51 -14.88 13.43
CA GLU A 109 16.31 -15.51 12.13
C GLU A 109 14.89 -16.02 11.97
N VAL A 110 14.44 -16.18 10.72
CA VAL A 110 13.13 -16.76 10.40
C VAL A 110 13.18 -17.54 9.08
N LEU A 111 12.40 -18.63 9.04
CA LEU A 111 12.13 -19.39 7.82
C LEU A 111 10.68 -19.10 7.39
N ILE A 112 10.53 -18.58 6.17
CA ILE A 112 9.22 -18.23 5.60
C ILE A 112 8.89 -19.23 4.49
N GLY A 113 7.88 -20.04 4.72
CA GLY A 113 7.46 -21.04 3.73
C GLY A 113 6.94 -20.43 2.43
N PRO A 114 6.87 -21.22 1.34
CA PRO A 114 6.24 -20.80 0.09
C PRO A 114 4.81 -20.28 0.31
N GLY A 115 4.47 -19.15 -0.30
CA GLY A 115 3.15 -18.53 -0.19
C GLY A 115 2.86 -17.89 1.18
N GLN A 116 3.83 -17.82 2.09
CA GLN A 116 3.63 -17.34 3.46
C GLN A 116 4.24 -15.97 3.70
N GLU A 117 3.78 -15.35 4.78
CA GLU A 117 4.34 -14.14 5.37
C GLU A 117 4.71 -14.38 6.84
N ARG A 118 5.61 -13.55 7.36
CA ARG A 118 5.95 -13.51 8.79
C ARG A 118 5.97 -12.07 9.27
N LEU A 119 5.32 -11.85 10.39
CA LEU A 119 5.33 -10.60 11.12
C LEU A 119 6.37 -10.69 12.23
N SER A 120 7.20 -9.67 12.38
CA SER A 120 8.17 -9.61 13.47
C SER A 120 7.48 -9.45 14.82
N ASP A 121 8.18 -9.80 15.89
CA ASP A 121 7.81 -9.41 17.24
C ASP A 121 7.73 -7.87 17.34
N PRO A 122 6.94 -7.31 18.27
CA PRO A 122 6.92 -5.89 18.51
C PRO A 122 8.30 -5.35 18.90
N LEU A 123 8.84 -4.42 18.09
CA LEU A 123 10.08 -3.72 18.37
C LEU A 123 9.77 -2.46 19.19
N PRO A 124 10.33 -2.30 20.42
CA PRO A 124 10.16 -1.09 21.22
C PRO A 124 11.06 0.04 20.68
N LEU A 125 10.69 0.56 19.54
CA LEU A 125 11.31 1.68 18.85
C LEU A 125 10.26 2.74 18.59
N ALA A 126 10.31 3.84 19.32
CA ALA A 126 9.43 4.98 19.10
C ALA A 126 9.78 5.66 17.79
N VAL A 127 8.78 5.85 16.94
CA VAL A 127 8.90 6.49 15.63
C VAL A 127 7.83 7.57 15.48
N GLN A 128 8.16 8.60 14.70
CA GLN A 128 7.27 9.74 14.46
C GLN A 128 6.44 9.54 13.19
N ASP A 129 5.36 10.29 13.08
CA ASP A 129 4.58 10.36 11.84
C ASP A 129 5.48 10.75 10.67
N ARG A 130 5.28 10.07 9.53
CA ARG A 130 6.01 10.32 8.28
C ARG A 130 7.53 10.14 8.37
N GLN A 131 8.01 9.43 9.37
CA GLN A 131 9.43 9.12 9.50
C GLN A 131 9.88 8.13 8.41
N ALA A 132 11.04 8.38 7.82
CA ALA A 132 11.69 7.44 6.90
C ALA A 132 12.52 6.45 7.72
N LEU A 133 12.17 5.17 7.60
CA LEU A 133 12.87 4.06 8.26
C LEU A 133 13.73 3.32 7.23
N GLN A 134 14.87 2.80 7.66
CA GLN A 134 15.62 1.83 6.87
C GLN A 134 15.40 0.43 7.41
N VAL A 135 14.96 -0.48 6.53
CA VAL A 135 14.78 -1.91 6.84
C VAL A 135 15.85 -2.70 6.10
N SER A 136 16.64 -3.47 6.84
CA SER A 136 17.66 -4.37 6.29
C SER A 136 17.28 -5.81 6.52
N VAL A 137 17.50 -6.66 5.51
CA VAL A 137 17.22 -8.10 5.54
C VAL A 137 18.44 -8.84 4.99
N PHE A 138 18.99 -9.79 5.73
CA PHE A 138 20.10 -10.63 5.31
C PHE A 138 19.62 -11.99 4.83
N VAL A 139 20.03 -12.38 3.63
CA VAL A 139 19.72 -13.66 2.98
C VAL A 139 21.00 -14.50 2.92
N PRO A 140 21.20 -15.50 3.82
CA PRO A 140 22.44 -16.25 3.91
C PRO A 140 22.60 -17.31 2.83
N GLU A 141 21.49 -17.92 2.39
CA GLU A 141 21.50 -19.05 1.46
C GLU A 141 21.13 -18.62 0.05
N SER A 142 21.52 -19.42 -0.95
CA SER A 142 21.14 -19.18 -2.34
C SER A 142 19.61 -19.23 -2.48
N THR A 143 19.00 -18.07 -2.72
CA THR A 143 17.56 -17.87 -2.75
C THR A 143 17.14 -17.27 -4.07
N PRO A 144 16.37 -17.99 -4.92
CA PRO A 144 15.73 -17.41 -6.10
C PRO A 144 14.80 -16.27 -5.70
N LEU A 145 14.88 -15.13 -6.38
CA LEU A 145 13.99 -14.00 -6.13
C LEU A 145 12.70 -14.18 -6.93
N GLN A 146 11.61 -14.47 -6.22
CA GLN A 146 10.31 -14.75 -6.81
C GLN A 146 9.20 -13.82 -6.28
N THR A 147 9.48 -13.12 -5.16
CA THR A 147 8.58 -12.14 -4.55
C THR A 147 9.26 -10.79 -4.48
N PHE A 148 8.68 -9.79 -5.13
CA PHE A 148 9.22 -8.44 -5.13
C PHE A 148 8.09 -7.41 -5.25
N HIS A 149 8.45 -6.13 -5.27
CA HIS A 149 7.63 -5.03 -5.74
C HIS A 149 8.53 -4.19 -6.67
N TRP A 150 8.10 -4.00 -7.91
CA TRP A 150 8.99 -3.64 -9.01
C TRP A 150 9.65 -2.27 -8.86
N ASP A 151 8.88 -1.20 -8.77
CA ASP A 151 9.41 0.17 -8.67
C ASP A 151 8.90 0.88 -7.43
N GLY A 152 9.68 0.81 -6.38
CA GLY A 152 9.35 1.45 -5.11
C GLY A 152 9.51 2.96 -5.10
N ARG A 153 9.98 3.62 -6.18
CA ARG A 153 10.34 5.06 -6.25
C ARG A 153 11.21 5.52 -5.08
N GLN A 154 11.97 4.59 -4.53
CA GLN A 154 12.94 4.77 -3.44
C GLN A 154 14.15 3.89 -3.75
N THR A 155 15.34 4.42 -3.54
CA THR A 155 16.56 3.63 -3.71
C THR A 155 16.66 2.57 -2.63
N SER A 156 16.84 1.33 -3.08
CA SER A 156 17.18 0.16 -2.28
C SER A 156 18.60 -0.29 -2.60
N TRP A 157 19.21 -1.04 -1.71
CA TRP A 157 20.62 -1.40 -1.80
C TRP A 157 20.82 -2.88 -1.59
N ILE A 158 21.67 -3.51 -2.43
CA ILE A 158 22.13 -4.89 -2.31
C ILE A 158 23.61 -4.86 -1.96
N ALA A 159 24.01 -5.43 -0.83
CA ALA A 159 25.38 -5.45 -0.35
C ALA A 159 25.81 -6.89 -0.02
N PRO A 160 27.08 -7.30 -0.29
CA PRO A 160 27.57 -8.63 0.03
C PRO A 160 27.72 -8.84 1.55
N GLY A 161 27.51 -10.05 2.02
CA GLY A 161 27.63 -10.44 3.42
C GLY A 161 26.51 -9.95 4.34
N ASP A 162 26.58 -10.34 5.61
CA ASP A 162 25.64 -9.86 6.63
C ASP A 162 26.02 -8.46 7.10
N GLN A 163 25.34 -7.47 6.55
CA GLN A 163 25.42 -6.08 6.94
C GLN A 163 24.09 -5.58 7.53
N SER A 164 23.22 -6.49 7.97
CA SER A 164 21.89 -6.16 8.47
C SER A 164 21.92 -5.23 9.69
N LEU A 165 22.98 -5.29 10.51
CA LEU A 165 23.19 -4.42 11.67
C LEU A 165 24.26 -3.32 11.43
N ALA A 166 24.78 -3.18 10.21
CA ALA A 166 25.70 -2.11 9.87
C ALA A 166 24.97 -0.77 9.74
N ARG A 167 25.55 0.33 10.22
CA ARG A 167 25.00 1.68 10.03
C ARG A 167 25.04 2.09 8.57
N GLU A 168 26.13 1.80 7.90
CA GLU A 168 26.37 2.05 6.48
C GLU A 168 26.68 0.74 5.78
N LEU A 169 26.32 0.63 4.51
CA LEU A 169 26.60 -0.56 3.70
C LEU A 169 27.92 -0.36 2.94
N ASP A 170 28.73 -1.42 2.90
CA ASP A 170 29.93 -1.47 2.07
C ASP A 170 29.63 -2.19 0.75
N ARG A 171 30.21 -1.69 -0.36
CA ARG A 171 30.11 -2.28 -1.72
C ARG A 171 28.67 -2.55 -2.18
N ALA A 172 27.74 -1.65 -1.84
CA ALA A 172 26.35 -1.80 -2.21
C ALA A 172 26.07 -1.36 -3.65
N SER A 173 25.19 -2.09 -4.33
CA SER A 173 24.61 -1.72 -5.61
C SER A 173 23.17 -1.25 -5.43
N ALA A 174 22.75 -0.27 -6.24
CA ALA A 174 21.42 0.33 -6.14
C ALA A 174 20.40 -0.38 -7.02
N THR A 175 19.14 -0.40 -6.56
CA THR A 175 17.95 -0.76 -7.34
C THR A 175 16.76 0.06 -6.83
N THR A 176 15.69 0.19 -7.62
CA THR A 176 14.42 0.77 -7.15
C THR A 176 13.40 -0.30 -6.74
N ALA A 177 13.68 -1.56 -6.98
CA ALA A 177 12.83 -2.66 -6.55
C ALA A 177 12.86 -2.83 -5.02
N ARG A 178 11.80 -3.43 -4.50
CA ARG A 178 11.68 -3.84 -3.10
C ARG A 178 11.65 -5.36 -3.00
N LEU A 179 12.29 -5.91 -1.99
CA LEU A 179 12.32 -7.36 -1.76
C LEU A 179 11.80 -7.68 -0.37
N PHE A 180 10.95 -8.69 -0.29
CA PHE A 180 10.45 -9.34 0.93
C PHE A 180 9.62 -8.43 1.86
N LEU A 181 9.92 -7.15 2.01
CA LEU A 181 9.22 -6.22 2.89
C LEU A 181 7.87 -5.83 2.27
N THR A 182 6.77 -6.21 2.92
CA THR A 182 5.40 -5.92 2.45
C THR A 182 4.61 -5.00 3.37
N GLY A 183 5.03 -4.83 4.64
CA GLY A 183 4.31 -3.95 5.55
C GLY A 183 5.12 -3.52 6.76
N ILE A 184 4.78 -2.35 7.29
CA ILE A 184 5.19 -1.87 8.60
C ILE A 184 3.93 -1.44 9.35
N GLU A 185 3.73 -2.01 10.52
CA GLU A 185 2.63 -1.70 11.43
C GLU A 185 3.17 -0.94 12.63
N VAL A 186 2.40 0.00 13.13
CA VAL A 186 2.73 0.74 14.35
C VAL A 186 1.65 0.52 15.39
N GLU A 187 2.06 0.47 16.66
CA GLU A 187 1.12 0.54 17.76
C GLU A 187 0.63 1.97 17.90
N ALA A 188 -0.69 2.14 17.93
CA ALA A 188 -1.32 3.45 17.91
C ALA A 188 -2.50 3.50 18.88
N PRO A 189 -3.03 4.69 19.22
CA PRO A 189 -4.29 4.82 19.97
C PRO A 189 -5.44 4.08 19.28
N THR A 190 -6.40 3.61 20.04
CA THR A 190 -7.57 2.86 19.52
C THR A 190 -8.43 3.65 18.54
N SER A 191 -8.32 4.98 18.55
CA SER A 191 -8.96 5.86 17.56
C SER A 191 -8.23 5.94 16.23
N ALA A 192 -6.96 5.52 16.19
CA ALA A 192 -6.18 5.54 14.95
C ALA A 192 -6.69 4.47 13.97
N ARG A 193 -6.61 4.77 12.68
CA ARG A 193 -7.10 3.91 11.61
C ARG A 193 -6.23 4.07 10.36
N SER A 194 -6.43 3.20 9.37
CA SER A 194 -5.74 3.29 8.09
C SER A 194 -6.71 3.41 6.91
N VAL A 195 -6.28 4.15 5.92
CA VAL A 195 -6.84 4.19 4.57
C VAL A 195 -5.89 3.43 3.66
N VAL A 196 -6.39 2.43 2.95
CA VAL A 196 -5.64 1.71 1.93
C VAL A 196 -5.99 2.25 0.56
N VAL A 197 -4.99 2.49 -0.28
CA VAL A 197 -5.20 2.92 -1.66
C VAL A 197 -4.79 1.79 -2.59
N ILE A 198 -5.76 1.13 -3.21
CA ILE A 198 -5.49 0.09 -4.21
C ILE A 198 -5.55 0.65 -5.61
N GLY A 199 -4.53 0.34 -6.42
CA GLY A 199 -4.43 0.91 -7.76
C GLY A 199 -3.35 0.27 -8.63
N ASP A 200 -3.04 0.97 -9.71
CA ASP A 200 -2.00 0.64 -10.67
C ASP A 200 -0.76 1.55 -10.51
N SER A 201 -0.02 1.80 -11.62
CA SER A 201 1.18 2.64 -11.64
C SER A 201 0.94 4.08 -11.17
N ILE A 202 -0.26 4.63 -11.38
CA ILE A 202 -0.61 5.97 -10.92
C ILE A 202 -0.63 6.01 -9.38
N THR A 203 -1.12 4.95 -8.74
CA THR A 203 -1.13 4.81 -7.28
C THR A 203 0.24 4.40 -6.74
N ASP A 204 0.95 3.54 -7.44
CA ASP A 204 2.31 3.11 -7.13
C ASP A 204 3.31 4.28 -7.19
N GLY A 205 2.97 5.30 -7.97
CA GLY A 205 3.71 6.55 -8.07
C GLY A 205 4.73 6.57 -9.19
N ALA A 206 4.46 5.87 -10.30
CA ALA A 206 5.29 5.97 -11.50
C ALA A 206 5.50 7.43 -11.86
N THR A 207 6.73 7.79 -12.25
CA THR A 207 7.20 9.14 -12.57
C THR A 207 7.29 10.14 -11.40
N ALA A 208 6.80 9.82 -10.20
CA ALA A 208 7.11 10.63 -9.02
C ALA A 208 8.63 10.72 -8.81
N SER A 209 9.14 11.86 -8.35
CA SER A 209 10.58 12.08 -8.14
C SER A 209 11.18 11.02 -7.22
N LEU A 210 12.27 10.38 -7.67
CA LEU A 210 12.97 9.33 -6.93
C LEU A 210 13.47 9.86 -5.59
N ASP A 211 13.30 9.08 -4.52
CA ASP A 211 13.73 9.38 -3.14
C ASP A 211 13.12 10.66 -2.53
N ARG A 212 12.00 11.15 -3.09
CA ARG A 212 11.38 12.41 -2.65
C ARG A 212 10.02 12.23 -1.97
N ASP A 213 9.47 11.00 -1.96
CA ASP A 213 8.14 10.73 -1.37
C ASP A 213 7.06 11.68 -1.95
N GLN A 214 6.97 11.72 -3.28
CA GLN A 214 6.07 12.62 -4.02
C GLN A 214 4.87 11.88 -4.64
N ARG A 215 4.57 10.67 -4.20
CA ARG A 215 3.35 9.98 -4.62
C ARG A 215 2.12 10.70 -4.09
N TRP A 216 1.02 10.62 -4.78
CA TRP A 216 -0.22 11.18 -4.26
C TRP A 216 -0.66 10.57 -2.93
N THR A 217 -0.32 9.30 -2.68
CA THR A 217 -0.52 8.63 -1.39
C THR A 217 0.36 9.21 -0.28
N ASP A 218 1.58 9.68 -0.58
CA ASP A 218 2.46 10.36 0.37
C ASP A 218 1.91 11.76 0.75
N HIS A 219 1.38 12.48 -0.24
CA HIS A 219 0.71 13.77 0.00
C HIS A 219 -0.59 13.59 0.80
N LEU A 220 -1.38 12.56 0.48
CA LEU A 220 -2.60 12.24 1.24
C LEU A 220 -2.27 11.83 2.69
N ALA A 221 -1.20 11.05 2.90
CA ALA A 221 -0.69 10.71 4.23
C ALA A 221 -0.35 11.96 5.05
N ALA A 222 0.24 12.98 4.40
CA ALA A 222 0.54 14.25 5.06
C ALA A 222 -0.71 14.99 5.53
N ARG A 223 -1.81 14.92 4.77
CA ARG A 223 -3.08 15.55 5.11
C ARG A 223 -3.82 14.82 6.23
N LEU A 224 -3.65 13.48 6.32
CA LEU A 224 -4.41 12.63 7.23
C LEU A 224 -3.68 12.31 8.54
N ALA A 225 -2.35 12.35 8.57
CA ALA A 225 -1.57 12.05 9.79
C ALA A 225 -1.99 12.91 11.01
N PRO A 226 -2.27 14.24 10.88
CA PRO A 226 -2.74 15.04 12.02
C PRO A 226 -4.08 14.58 12.61
N GLN A 227 -4.85 13.78 11.87
CA GLN A 227 -6.13 13.20 12.31
C GLN A 227 -5.98 11.76 12.86
N GLY A 228 -4.73 11.28 13.01
CA GLY A 228 -4.46 9.91 13.46
C GLY A 228 -4.85 8.85 12.41
N VAL A 229 -4.84 9.20 11.12
CA VAL A 229 -5.19 8.29 10.03
C VAL A 229 -3.97 8.03 9.15
N ALA A 230 -3.56 6.77 9.08
CA ALA A 230 -2.51 6.30 8.18
C ALA A 230 -3.04 6.19 6.74
N VAL A 231 -2.15 6.36 5.78
CA VAL A 231 -2.39 6.01 4.37
C VAL A 231 -1.33 5.02 3.93
N VAL A 232 -1.75 3.88 3.37
CA VAL A 232 -0.86 2.87 2.81
C VAL A 232 -1.19 2.60 1.35
N SER A 233 -0.15 2.41 0.53
CA SER A 233 -0.31 2.17 -0.90
C SER A 233 -0.31 0.67 -1.21
N ALA A 234 -1.36 0.20 -1.85
CA ALA A 234 -1.48 -1.10 -2.48
C ALA A 234 -1.47 -0.97 -4.03
N GLY A 235 -0.79 0.06 -4.55
CA GLY A 235 -0.51 0.22 -5.97
C GLY A 235 0.41 -0.88 -6.48
N ILE A 236 0.20 -1.31 -7.71
CA ILE A 236 1.10 -2.18 -8.48
C ILE A 236 1.17 -1.64 -9.89
N SER A 237 2.35 -1.22 -10.34
CA SER A 237 2.56 -0.77 -11.72
C SER A 237 2.09 -1.82 -12.72
N GLY A 238 1.33 -1.40 -13.74
CA GLY A 238 0.70 -2.34 -14.68
C GLY A 238 -0.47 -3.15 -14.11
N GLY A 239 -0.90 -2.86 -12.88
CA GLY A 239 -2.03 -3.55 -12.24
C GLY A 239 -3.34 -3.37 -12.99
N ARG A 240 -4.18 -4.41 -13.01
CA ARG A 240 -5.50 -4.44 -13.64
C ARG A 240 -6.58 -4.82 -12.64
N LEU A 241 -7.80 -4.39 -12.93
CA LEU A 241 -8.95 -4.73 -12.10
C LEU A 241 -9.33 -6.21 -12.23
N LEU A 242 -9.43 -6.69 -13.48
CA LEU A 242 -10.10 -7.95 -13.82
C LEU A 242 -9.15 -9.12 -14.06
N ARG A 243 -7.88 -8.85 -14.40
CA ARG A 243 -6.95 -9.88 -14.87
C ARG A 243 -5.55 -9.65 -14.31
N ASP A 244 -4.78 -10.71 -14.19
CA ASP A 244 -3.38 -10.62 -13.85
C ASP A 244 -2.59 -9.90 -14.96
N GLY A 245 -1.50 -9.27 -14.56
CA GLY A 245 -0.61 -8.52 -15.43
C GLY A 245 0.80 -8.52 -14.85
N MET A 246 1.31 -7.33 -14.52
CA MET A 246 2.57 -7.20 -13.77
C MET A 246 2.43 -7.64 -12.30
N GLY A 247 1.21 -7.91 -11.86
CA GLY A 247 0.84 -8.52 -10.58
C GLY A 247 -0.53 -9.16 -10.70
N GLU A 248 -1.03 -9.72 -9.61
CA GLU A 248 -2.39 -10.28 -9.54
C GLU A 248 -3.45 -9.19 -9.75
N ALA A 249 -4.57 -9.59 -10.34
CA ALA A 249 -5.74 -8.72 -10.50
C ALA A 249 -6.17 -8.09 -9.17
N ALA A 250 -6.57 -6.82 -9.20
CA ALA A 250 -7.03 -6.15 -7.98
C ALA A 250 -8.15 -6.93 -7.29
N LEU A 251 -9.07 -7.53 -8.04
CA LEU A 251 -10.13 -8.40 -7.50
C LEU A 251 -9.60 -9.59 -6.71
N ALA A 252 -8.50 -10.20 -7.16
CA ALA A 252 -7.91 -11.38 -6.50
C ALA A 252 -7.13 -11.00 -5.22
N ARG A 253 -6.39 -9.89 -5.27
CA ARG A 253 -5.53 -9.44 -4.15
C ARG A 253 -6.22 -8.50 -3.16
N PHE A 254 -7.48 -8.08 -3.42
CA PHE A 254 -8.18 -7.05 -2.65
C PHE A 254 -8.28 -7.36 -1.16
N GLN A 255 -8.59 -8.61 -0.82
CA GLN A 255 -8.66 -9.02 0.57
C GLN A 255 -7.29 -8.90 1.25
N ARG A 256 -6.24 -9.52 0.68
CA ARG A 256 -4.88 -9.50 1.24
C ARG A 256 -4.30 -8.08 1.33
N ASP A 257 -4.39 -7.32 0.22
CA ASP A 257 -3.67 -6.06 0.09
C ASP A 257 -4.45 -4.86 0.64
N ALA A 258 -5.76 -4.99 0.84
CA ALA A 258 -6.59 -3.90 1.35
C ALA A 258 -7.38 -4.26 2.63
N LEU A 259 -8.21 -5.29 2.59
CA LEU A 259 -9.18 -5.53 3.66
C LEU A 259 -8.58 -6.17 4.92
N ASP A 260 -7.47 -6.91 4.79
CA ASP A 260 -6.78 -7.55 5.92
C ASP A 260 -5.68 -6.65 6.53
N GLN A 261 -5.57 -5.39 6.07
CA GLN A 261 -4.60 -4.46 6.64
C GLN A 261 -5.05 -3.98 8.03
N PRO A 262 -4.15 -4.00 9.04
CA PRO A 262 -4.49 -3.60 10.40
C PRO A 262 -5.04 -2.17 10.47
N GLY A 263 -6.15 -2.01 11.15
CA GLY A 263 -6.80 -0.71 11.33
C GLY A 263 -7.50 -0.14 10.11
N VAL A 264 -7.68 -0.92 9.03
CA VAL A 264 -8.35 -0.42 7.82
C VAL A 264 -9.78 0.01 8.13
N SER A 265 -10.12 1.24 7.77
CA SER A 265 -11.46 1.80 7.87
C SER A 265 -12.04 2.21 6.53
N SER A 266 -11.17 2.57 5.58
CA SER A 266 -11.57 3.00 4.25
C SER A 266 -10.58 2.50 3.19
N VAL A 267 -11.09 2.24 1.99
CA VAL A 267 -10.28 1.88 0.82
C VAL A 267 -10.58 2.85 -0.32
N ILE A 268 -9.55 3.41 -0.95
CA ILE A 268 -9.68 4.15 -2.20
C ILE A 268 -9.30 3.21 -3.36
N VAL A 269 -10.10 3.22 -4.42
CA VAL A 269 -9.92 2.38 -5.62
C VAL A 269 -9.63 3.27 -6.83
N LEU A 270 -8.40 3.22 -7.34
CA LEU A 270 -7.98 3.87 -8.59
C LEU A 270 -7.31 2.82 -9.48
N ILE A 271 -8.07 2.12 -10.29
CA ILE A 271 -7.62 0.98 -11.10
C ILE A 271 -8.52 0.85 -12.34
N GLY A 272 -8.02 0.30 -13.44
CA GLY A 272 -8.85 -0.02 -14.62
C GLY A 272 -8.30 0.53 -15.92
N ILE A 273 -7.39 1.51 -15.90
CA ILE A 273 -6.81 2.05 -17.13
C ILE A 273 -6.05 0.98 -17.91
N ASN A 274 -5.35 0.06 -17.23
CA ASN A 274 -4.63 -1.04 -17.87
C ASN A 274 -5.57 -2.13 -18.40
N ASP A 275 -6.74 -2.32 -17.82
CA ASP A 275 -7.78 -3.21 -18.40
C ASP A 275 -8.25 -2.69 -19.76
N ILE A 276 -8.41 -1.37 -19.88
CA ILE A 276 -8.83 -0.67 -21.10
C ILE A 276 -7.71 -0.64 -22.13
N SER A 277 -6.49 -0.33 -21.72
CA SER A 277 -5.41 0.09 -22.62
C SER A 277 -4.44 -1.00 -23.03
N TRP A 278 -4.19 -2.03 -22.23
CA TRP A 278 -3.30 -3.15 -22.57
C TRP A 278 -3.76 -3.99 -23.77
N PRO A 279 -5.06 -4.31 -23.93
CA PRO A 279 -5.51 -5.06 -25.09
C PRO A 279 -5.11 -4.40 -26.42
N GLY A 280 -4.49 -5.18 -27.29
CA GLY A 280 -3.94 -4.72 -28.58
C GLY A 280 -2.48 -4.27 -28.52
N THR A 281 -1.92 -3.91 -27.36
CA THR A 281 -0.52 -3.48 -27.19
C THR A 281 0.46 -4.66 -27.09
N ALA A 282 1.76 -4.34 -27.00
CA ALA A 282 2.82 -5.34 -26.79
C ALA A 282 2.58 -6.23 -25.55
N PHE A 283 1.89 -5.75 -24.52
CA PHE A 283 1.56 -6.53 -23.34
C PHE A 283 0.45 -7.57 -23.56
N ALA A 284 -0.49 -7.32 -24.48
CA ALA A 284 -1.68 -8.15 -24.61
C ALA A 284 -2.27 -8.14 -26.05
N ARG A 285 -1.41 -8.38 -27.06
CA ARG A 285 -1.74 -8.24 -28.50
C ARG A 285 -3.03 -8.92 -28.95
N LYS A 286 -3.32 -10.10 -28.39
CA LYS A 286 -4.49 -10.93 -28.76
C LYS A 286 -5.63 -10.87 -27.75
N GLN A 287 -5.49 -10.09 -26.70
CA GLN A 287 -6.49 -10.00 -25.65
C GLN A 287 -7.63 -9.08 -26.09
N ALA A 288 -8.86 -9.55 -25.92
CA ALA A 288 -10.04 -8.70 -26.10
C ALA A 288 -10.12 -7.65 -24.99
N ARG A 289 -10.51 -6.43 -25.36
CA ARG A 289 -10.80 -5.37 -24.40
C ARG A 289 -12.05 -5.73 -23.60
N PRO A 290 -12.08 -5.43 -22.29
CA PRO A 290 -13.30 -5.61 -21.50
C PRO A 290 -14.39 -4.66 -21.98
N THR A 291 -15.61 -5.08 -21.84
CA THR A 291 -16.79 -4.24 -21.99
C THR A 291 -16.97 -3.33 -20.78
N LEU A 292 -17.74 -2.26 -20.91
CA LEU A 292 -18.15 -1.41 -19.79
C LEU A 292 -18.82 -2.25 -18.69
N ALA A 293 -19.69 -3.18 -19.06
CA ALA A 293 -20.42 -4.04 -18.12
C ALA A 293 -19.47 -4.94 -17.28
N GLU A 294 -18.41 -5.47 -17.89
CA GLU A 294 -17.41 -6.27 -17.16
C GLU A 294 -16.63 -5.41 -16.17
N LEU A 295 -16.22 -4.19 -16.54
CA LEU A 295 -15.56 -3.25 -15.62
C LEU A 295 -16.49 -2.88 -14.46
N GLN A 296 -17.73 -2.54 -14.74
CA GLN A 296 -18.75 -2.24 -13.73
C GLN A 296 -18.96 -3.41 -12.76
N ALA A 297 -19.02 -4.65 -13.28
CA ALA A 297 -19.13 -5.84 -12.45
C ALA A 297 -17.93 -6.01 -11.52
N GLY A 298 -16.71 -5.75 -12.02
CA GLY A 298 -15.49 -5.75 -11.22
C GLY A 298 -15.53 -4.75 -10.05
N TYR A 299 -15.93 -3.52 -10.32
CA TYR A 299 -16.05 -2.51 -9.26
C TYR A 299 -17.15 -2.85 -8.24
N ARG A 300 -18.31 -3.35 -8.70
CA ARG A 300 -19.36 -3.85 -7.79
C ARG A 300 -18.87 -4.99 -6.91
N ALA A 301 -18.03 -5.87 -7.45
CA ALA A 301 -17.44 -6.96 -6.68
C ALA A 301 -16.49 -6.47 -5.59
N LEU A 302 -15.62 -5.46 -5.88
CA LEU A 302 -14.77 -4.81 -4.86
C LEU A 302 -15.61 -4.17 -3.77
N ALA A 303 -16.61 -3.36 -4.16
CA ALA A 303 -17.48 -2.69 -3.21
C ALA A 303 -18.23 -3.68 -2.30
N GLY A 304 -18.78 -4.74 -2.88
CA GLY A 304 -19.43 -5.80 -2.11
C GLY A 304 -18.49 -6.53 -1.15
N GLN A 305 -17.19 -6.68 -1.48
CA GLN A 305 -16.20 -7.25 -0.55
C GLN A 305 -15.95 -6.30 0.62
N ALA A 306 -15.75 -4.99 0.36
CA ALA A 306 -15.52 -3.98 1.39
C ALA A 306 -16.72 -3.84 2.35
N HIS A 307 -17.92 -3.69 1.79
CA HIS A 307 -19.15 -3.52 2.58
C HIS A 307 -19.43 -4.73 3.50
N ARG A 308 -19.16 -5.97 3.03
CA ARG A 308 -19.30 -7.17 3.90
C ARG A 308 -18.36 -7.15 5.11
N ARG A 309 -17.26 -6.39 5.03
CA ARG A 309 -16.28 -6.22 6.13
C ARG A 309 -16.53 -4.94 6.94
N GLY A 310 -17.58 -4.18 6.60
CA GLY A 310 -17.85 -2.87 7.21
C GLY A 310 -16.78 -1.81 6.89
N VAL A 311 -16.05 -1.99 5.80
CA VAL A 311 -15.01 -1.08 5.34
C VAL A 311 -15.62 -0.14 4.30
N ARG A 312 -15.45 1.17 4.51
CA ARG A 312 -15.85 2.21 3.56
C ARG A 312 -15.02 2.09 2.28
N ILE A 313 -15.68 2.28 1.13
CA ILE A 313 -14.99 2.19 -0.16
C ILE A 313 -15.28 3.42 -1.02
N VAL A 314 -14.21 4.06 -1.50
CA VAL A 314 -14.26 5.30 -2.29
C VAL A 314 -13.67 5.03 -3.67
N GLY A 315 -14.44 5.29 -4.71
CA GLY A 315 -13.97 5.18 -6.09
C GLY A 315 -13.24 6.43 -6.56
N ALA A 316 -12.31 6.28 -7.49
CA ALA A 316 -11.70 7.41 -8.17
C ALA A 316 -11.90 7.28 -9.68
N THR A 317 -12.20 8.39 -10.36
CA THR A 317 -12.27 8.43 -11.82
C THR A 317 -10.89 8.30 -12.43
N LEU A 318 -10.79 7.63 -13.58
CA LEU A 318 -9.54 7.42 -14.29
C LEU A 318 -9.08 8.74 -14.97
N PRO A 319 -7.85 9.21 -14.71
CA PRO A 319 -7.31 10.42 -15.34
C PRO A 319 -7.30 10.34 -16.87
N PRO A 320 -7.29 11.48 -17.57
CA PRO A 320 -7.13 11.52 -19.04
C PRO A 320 -5.73 11.07 -19.44
N PHE A 321 -5.59 10.47 -20.64
CA PHE A 321 -4.34 9.85 -21.06
C PHE A 321 -4.05 9.97 -22.57
N ALA A 322 -4.64 10.96 -23.26
CA ALA A 322 -4.43 11.14 -24.70
C ALA A 322 -2.96 11.39 -25.03
N GLY A 323 -2.41 10.57 -25.92
CA GLY A 323 -1.01 10.60 -26.29
C GLY A 323 -0.09 9.80 -25.38
N ALA A 324 -0.62 8.95 -24.50
CA ALA A 324 0.14 8.19 -23.53
C ALA A 324 1.28 7.36 -24.12
N LEU A 325 2.43 7.39 -23.45
CA LEU A 325 3.63 6.58 -23.68
C LEU A 325 4.22 6.75 -25.12
N PRO A 326 4.40 7.97 -25.63
CA PRO A 326 4.85 8.21 -27.00
C PRO A 326 6.27 7.69 -27.22
N GLY A 327 6.52 7.08 -28.39
CA GLY A 327 7.85 6.59 -28.77
C GLY A 327 8.35 5.39 -27.96
N THR A 328 7.47 4.71 -27.23
CA THR A 328 7.76 3.48 -26.51
C THR A 328 7.15 2.27 -27.23
N PRO A 329 7.50 1.02 -26.88
CA PRO A 329 6.80 -0.17 -27.37
C PRO A 329 5.30 -0.22 -27.03
N LEU A 330 4.79 0.77 -26.28
CA LEU A 330 3.40 0.93 -25.85
C LEU A 330 2.79 2.21 -26.41
N ASP A 331 3.28 2.78 -27.51
CA ASP A 331 2.74 3.99 -28.13
C ASP A 331 1.31 3.81 -28.67
N ASP A 332 0.83 2.58 -28.76
CA ASP A 332 -0.55 2.19 -29.03
C ASP A 332 -1.44 2.07 -27.77
N TYR A 333 -0.90 2.48 -26.61
CA TYR A 333 -1.62 2.43 -25.32
C TYR A 333 -2.87 3.31 -25.34
N TYR A 334 -2.76 4.51 -25.88
CA TYR A 334 -3.89 5.40 -26.15
C TYR A 334 -4.50 5.09 -27.53
N GLN A 335 -5.82 5.04 -27.58
CA GLN A 335 -6.63 5.05 -28.80
C GLN A 335 -7.95 5.79 -28.49
N PRO A 336 -8.58 6.50 -29.46
CA PRO A 336 -9.83 7.25 -29.19
C PRO A 336 -10.97 6.37 -28.65
N ASP A 337 -11.07 5.12 -29.08
CA ASP A 337 -12.08 4.19 -28.63
C ASP A 337 -11.79 3.63 -27.21
N LYS A 338 -10.53 3.58 -26.78
CA LYS A 338 -10.13 3.31 -25.40
C LYS A 338 -10.51 4.48 -24.49
N ASP A 339 -10.29 5.70 -24.93
CA ASP A 339 -10.70 6.90 -24.18
C ASP A 339 -12.23 7.04 -24.08
N ALA A 340 -12.96 6.67 -25.15
CA ALA A 340 -14.42 6.63 -25.11
C ALA A 340 -14.93 5.66 -24.03
N LEU A 341 -14.30 4.47 -23.89
CA LEU A 341 -14.64 3.52 -22.81
C LEU A 341 -14.28 4.08 -21.42
N ARG A 342 -13.10 4.72 -21.25
CA ARG A 342 -12.72 5.41 -20.02
C ARG A 342 -13.74 6.47 -19.63
N SER A 343 -14.15 7.28 -20.59
CA SER A 343 -15.14 8.35 -20.37
C SER A 343 -16.51 7.81 -19.96
N GLN A 344 -16.98 6.73 -20.58
CA GLN A 344 -18.22 6.05 -20.19
C GLN A 344 -18.13 5.48 -18.77
N LEU A 345 -16.98 4.85 -18.46
CA LEU A 345 -16.73 4.33 -17.11
C LEU A 345 -16.71 5.45 -16.06
N ASN A 346 -16.01 6.57 -16.34
CA ASN A 346 -15.96 7.71 -15.45
C ASN A 346 -17.35 8.36 -15.23
N ALA A 347 -18.16 8.45 -16.29
CA ALA A 347 -19.54 8.92 -16.18
C ALA A 347 -20.34 8.04 -15.21
N TRP A 348 -20.26 6.72 -15.38
CA TRP A 348 -20.92 5.78 -14.49
C TRP A 348 -20.39 5.84 -13.05
N LEU A 349 -19.06 5.96 -12.84
CA LEU A 349 -18.48 6.10 -11.51
C LEU A 349 -19.05 7.31 -10.75
N ARG A 350 -19.30 8.42 -11.46
CA ARG A 350 -19.84 9.66 -10.86
C ARG A 350 -21.30 9.56 -10.45
N THR A 351 -22.12 8.77 -11.17
CA THR A 351 -23.59 8.78 -11.01
C THR A 351 -24.15 7.51 -10.39
N ASP A 352 -23.63 6.36 -10.79
CA ASP A 352 -24.22 5.03 -10.50
C ASP A 352 -23.18 4.03 -9.95
N GLY A 353 -21.98 4.53 -9.62
CA GLY A 353 -20.90 3.71 -9.05
C GLY A 353 -21.30 3.10 -7.69
N PRO A 354 -20.76 1.94 -7.33
CA PRO A 354 -21.12 1.22 -6.12
C PRO A 354 -20.36 1.72 -4.86
N PHE A 355 -19.79 2.92 -4.92
CA PHE A 355 -18.90 3.48 -3.92
C PHE A 355 -19.66 4.41 -2.95
N ASP A 356 -19.17 4.48 -1.72
CA ASP A 356 -19.72 5.38 -0.70
C ASP A 356 -19.41 6.87 -0.98
N ALA A 357 -18.38 7.12 -1.79
CA ALA A 357 -18.01 8.44 -2.32
C ALA A 357 -17.14 8.27 -3.58
N VAL A 358 -16.97 9.34 -4.35
CA VAL A 358 -16.15 9.36 -5.56
C VAL A 358 -15.21 10.55 -5.54
N ILE A 359 -13.92 10.31 -5.86
CA ILE A 359 -12.90 11.33 -6.09
C ILE A 359 -12.80 11.55 -7.60
N ASP A 360 -13.08 12.76 -8.07
CA ASP A 360 -13.04 13.06 -9.49
C ASP A 360 -11.64 13.49 -9.96
N LEU A 361 -10.73 12.50 -10.07
CA LEU A 361 -9.36 12.74 -10.52
C LEU A 361 -9.28 13.11 -12.01
N ASP A 362 -10.23 12.66 -12.83
CA ASP A 362 -10.35 13.09 -14.21
C ASP A 362 -10.60 14.60 -14.30
N ALA A 363 -11.52 15.13 -13.50
CA ALA A 363 -11.77 16.57 -13.44
C ALA A 363 -10.58 17.36 -12.84
N ALA A 364 -9.90 16.78 -11.85
CA ALA A 364 -8.78 17.44 -11.17
C ALA A 364 -7.53 17.60 -12.06
N LEU A 365 -7.30 16.66 -12.98
CA LEU A 365 -6.07 16.60 -13.75
C LEU A 365 -6.23 16.99 -15.23
N ARG A 366 -7.44 17.02 -15.79
CA ARG A 366 -7.65 17.26 -17.20
C ARG A 366 -7.31 18.68 -17.63
N ASP A 367 -6.86 18.82 -18.86
CA ASP A 367 -6.71 20.12 -19.52
C ASP A 367 -8.11 20.69 -19.82
N PRO A 368 -8.42 21.93 -19.39
CA PRO A 368 -9.71 22.56 -19.71
C PRO A 368 -9.96 22.77 -21.21
N ALA A 369 -8.90 22.92 -22.02
CA ALA A 369 -8.99 23.12 -23.46
C ALA A 369 -9.13 21.80 -24.24
N ASP A 370 -8.59 20.71 -23.71
CA ASP A 370 -8.70 19.35 -24.27
C ASP A 370 -8.89 18.32 -23.16
N PRO A 371 -10.13 18.01 -22.78
CA PRO A 371 -10.43 17.10 -21.67
C PRO A 371 -9.93 15.66 -21.85
N SER A 372 -9.45 15.27 -23.04
CA SER A 372 -8.84 13.97 -23.27
C SER A 372 -7.39 13.90 -22.77
N ARG A 373 -6.77 15.06 -22.49
CA ARG A 373 -5.38 15.22 -22.06
C ARG A 373 -5.28 15.60 -20.60
N MET A 374 -4.19 15.17 -19.98
CA MET A 374 -3.75 15.74 -18.71
C MET A 374 -3.23 17.16 -18.94
N ALA A 375 -3.54 18.09 -18.04
CA ALA A 375 -3.02 19.44 -18.09
C ALA A 375 -1.49 19.41 -18.01
N ALA A 376 -0.81 20.20 -18.84
CA ALA A 376 0.65 20.21 -18.97
C ALA A 376 1.38 20.45 -17.63
N ALA A 377 0.76 21.18 -16.69
CA ALA A 377 1.33 21.42 -15.36
C ALA A 377 1.36 20.16 -14.47
N TYR A 378 0.55 19.15 -14.78
CA TYR A 378 0.40 17.92 -14.01
C TYR A 378 1.05 16.71 -14.68
N ASP A 379 1.29 16.79 -15.97
CA ASP A 379 1.84 15.72 -16.81
C ASP A 379 3.34 15.52 -16.54
N SER A 380 3.76 14.28 -16.39
CA SER A 380 5.19 13.94 -16.28
C SER A 380 5.97 14.06 -17.59
N GLY A 381 5.26 14.20 -18.73
CA GLY A 381 5.78 14.16 -20.07
C GLY A 381 5.56 12.83 -20.80
N ASP A 382 5.05 11.80 -20.10
CA ASP A 382 4.65 10.53 -20.71
C ASP A 382 3.14 10.46 -21.05
N HIS A 383 2.38 11.49 -20.69
CA HIS A 383 0.96 11.68 -20.95
C HIS A 383 0.03 10.62 -20.33
N LEU A 384 0.53 9.84 -19.39
CA LEU A 384 -0.21 8.83 -18.64
C LEU A 384 -0.10 9.06 -17.13
N HIS A 385 1.13 9.29 -16.66
CA HIS A 385 1.41 9.39 -15.24
C HIS A 385 1.57 10.85 -14.81
N PRO A 386 0.97 11.23 -13.68
CA PRO A 386 1.15 12.57 -13.12
C PRO A 386 2.57 12.79 -12.63
N GLY A 387 3.17 13.94 -12.93
CA GLY A 387 4.39 14.42 -12.26
C GLY A 387 4.12 14.79 -10.80
N ASP A 388 5.14 15.31 -10.08
CA ASP A 388 5.00 15.66 -8.65
C ASP A 388 3.85 16.65 -8.37
N ALA A 389 3.66 17.64 -9.25
CA ALA A 389 2.55 18.60 -9.13
C ALA A 389 1.18 17.92 -9.32
N GLY A 390 1.07 17.00 -10.29
CA GLY A 390 -0.14 16.23 -10.51
C GLY A 390 -0.45 15.28 -9.36
N ASN A 391 0.56 14.60 -8.81
CA ASN A 391 0.41 13.78 -7.61
C ASN A 391 -0.12 14.58 -6.41
N ARG A 392 0.37 15.83 -6.23
CA ARG A 392 -0.13 16.73 -5.21
C ARG A 392 -1.59 17.11 -5.46
N ALA A 393 -1.93 17.49 -6.69
CA ALA A 393 -3.30 17.85 -7.08
C ALA A 393 -4.28 16.68 -6.86
N MET A 394 -3.88 15.43 -7.14
CA MET A 394 -4.66 14.24 -6.83
C MET A 394 -4.98 14.13 -5.33
N ALA A 395 -3.97 14.29 -4.49
CA ALA A 395 -4.17 14.24 -3.05
C ALA A 395 -5.06 15.39 -2.54
N GLU A 396 -4.92 16.58 -3.10
CA GLU A 396 -5.73 17.76 -2.77
C GLU A 396 -7.21 17.61 -3.19
N ALA A 397 -7.48 16.88 -4.27
CA ALA A 397 -8.82 16.57 -4.75
C ALA A 397 -9.61 15.62 -3.83
N VAL A 398 -8.96 14.98 -2.86
CA VAL A 398 -9.63 14.09 -1.91
C VAL A 398 -10.38 14.92 -0.87
N ASP A 399 -11.70 14.76 -0.84
CA ASP A 399 -12.54 15.22 0.26
C ASP A 399 -12.35 14.28 1.46
N LEU A 400 -11.75 14.80 2.52
CA LEU A 400 -11.40 14.00 3.70
C LEU A 400 -12.62 13.58 4.50
N ASP A 401 -13.66 14.41 4.55
CA ASP A 401 -14.90 14.09 5.27
C ASP A 401 -15.66 12.99 4.54
N ALA A 402 -15.76 13.08 3.21
CA ALA A 402 -16.34 12.03 2.39
C ALA A 402 -15.53 10.72 2.45
N LEU A 403 -14.19 10.80 2.51
CA LEU A 403 -13.33 9.63 2.64
C LEU A 403 -13.51 8.90 3.98
N LEU A 404 -13.64 9.66 5.07
CA LEU A 404 -13.65 9.12 6.44
C LEU A 404 -15.05 8.83 6.97
N GLY A 405 -16.11 9.20 6.23
CA GLY A 405 -17.49 9.07 6.67
C GLY A 405 -17.82 10.05 7.81
N GLY A 406 -17.49 11.34 7.63
CA GLY A 406 -17.71 12.39 8.63
C GLY A 406 -19.16 12.42 9.13
N GLN A 407 -19.36 12.83 10.38
CA GLN A 407 -20.70 12.97 10.99
C GLN A 407 -21.50 14.03 10.23
N GLY A 408 -22.29 13.58 9.26
CA GLY A 408 -23.14 14.47 8.44
C GLY A 408 -23.81 13.83 7.23
N SER A 409 -23.35 12.70 6.76
CA SER A 409 -24.02 11.96 5.68
C SER A 409 -24.82 10.81 6.26
N GLU A 410 -26.12 11.01 6.44
CA GLU A 410 -27.05 9.89 6.61
C GLU A 410 -26.87 8.94 5.40
N PRO A 411 -26.85 7.61 5.63
CA PRO A 411 -26.82 6.67 4.53
C PRO A 411 -28.08 6.89 3.68
N PHE A 412 -27.90 7.04 2.36
CA PHE A 412 -29.03 7.03 1.43
C PHE A 412 -29.83 5.76 1.68
N SER A 413 -30.98 5.90 2.31
CA SER A 413 -31.97 4.83 2.44
C SER A 413 -32.46 4.53 1.03
N HIS A 414 -32.05 3.43 0.46
CA HIS A 414 -32.79 2.84 -0.66
C HIS A 414 -34.17 2.49 -0.12
N GLY A 415 -35.14 3.38 -0.41
CA GLY A 415 -36.52 3.10 -0.15
C GLY A 415 -36.94 1.85 -0.90
N GLU A 416 -37.26 0.80 -0.18
CA GLU A 416 -38.07 -0.30 -0.68
C GLU A 416 -39.45 0.29 -1.04
N GLY A 417 -39.65 0.56 -2.32
CA GLY A 417 -40.97 0.85 -2.92
C GLY A 417 -41.63 -0.47 -3.32
N LEU A 418 -42.77 -0.75 -2.73
CA LEU A 418 -43.71 -1.85 -2.97
C LEU A 418 -44.03 -2.06 -4.45
#